data_e21dfe466ead1436fa86d3457ecd6459
#
_entry.id   e21dfe466ead1436fa86d3457ecd6459
#
_cell.length_a   1.000
_cell.length_b   1.000
_cell.length_c   1.000
_cell.angle_alpha   90.00
_cell.angle_beta   90.00
_cell.angle_gamma   90.00
#
_symmetry.space_group_name_H-M   'P 1'
#
loop_
_entity.id
_entity.type
_entity.pdbx_description
1 polymer ?
#
loop_
_entity_poly.entity_id
_entity_poly.type
_entity_poly.pdbx_seq_one_letter_code
_entity_poly.pdbx_strand_id
1 'polypeptide(L)'
;KARELRAAGKDVIGLGAGEPDFDTPDNIKDAAIQAIKDGDTKYTAVDGTPALKKAIVEKFKRENKLDFTTDQVTVGTGGKQVLYNTFMATLNKGDEVIIPAPFWVSYPDMVLLAGGKPKIVKCDEKDGFKLTAKKLQKAISKKTKWLILNSPSNPTGAGYTKEEIENLAKVLMKNKKVYILSDDIYEHIKYDNFNFFTIAQISKLKDRTLTMNGVSKSYAMTGWRIGYAAGPKDIIKAIGKIQSQSTSNPSSISQAAAVEALNGSQDFIQERSDAFKERRDFVVSSLNSIKGISCLTPNGAFYVFPSCKKLLGKKTKLKTDTEFVEKLLQKANVAVVQGSAFGLPGYFRISYATSMKKLNEAMKRIKIFCNTLA
;
A
#
# COMPACT_ATOMS: atom_id res chain seq x y z
N LYS A 1 -10.34 -21.09 0.76
CA LYS A 1 -10.80 -21.67 -0.54
C LYS A 1 -9.63 -21.93 -1.51
N ALA A 2 -8.80 -20.92 -1.90
CA ALA A 2 -7.69 -21.16 -2.84
C ALA A 2 -6.62 -22.12 -2.30
N ARG A 3 -6.30 -22.07 -0.99
CA ARG A 3 -5.38 -23.02 -0.34
C ARG A 3 -5.96 -24.43 -0.31
N GLU A 4 -7.21 -24.59 -0.01
CA GLU A 4 -7.94 -25.87 0.01
C GLU A 4 -7.95 -26.50 -1.38
N LEU A 5 -8.23 -25.72 -2.43
CA LEU A 5 -8.18 -26.21 -3.81
C LEU A 5 -6.78 -26.67 -4.21
N ARG A 6 -5.73 -25.94 -3.83
CA ARG A 6 -4.33 -26.38 -4.06
C ARG A 6 -4.01 -27.66 -3.30
N ALA A 7 -4.43 -27.77 -2.04
CA ALA A 7 -4.26 -28.98 -1.24
C ALA A 7 -4.98 -30.18 -1.85
N ALA A 8 -6.10 -29.95 -2.55
CA ALA A 8 -6.84 -30.94 -3.33
C ALA A 8 -6.25 -31.19 -4.74
N GLY A 9 -5.02 -30.75 -5.03
CA GLY A 9 -4.31 -30.99 -6.29
C GLY A 9 -4.75 -30.12 -7.47
N LYS A 10 -5.56 -29.06 -7.25
CA LYS A 10 -5.97 -28.14 -8.32
C LYS A 10 -4.85 -27.14 -8.63
N ASP A 11 -4.59 -26.94 -9.93
CA ASP A 11 -3.65 -25.92 -10.41
C ASP A 11 -4.25 -24.51 -10.30
N VAL A 12 -4.18 -23.92 -9.08
CA VAL A 12 -4.73 -22.60 -8.79
C VAL A 12 -3.65 -21.52 -8.93
N ILE A 13 -3.85 -20.60 -9.88
CA ILE A 13 -3.02 -19.41 -10.04
C ILE A 13 -3.50 -18.33 -9.06
N GLY A 14 -2.63 -17.94 -8.12
CA GLY A 14 -2.93 -16.90 -7.12
C GLY A 14 -2.45 -15.53 -7.58
N LEU A 15 -3.39 -14.59 -7.77
CA LEU A 15 -3.12 -13.19 -8.12
C LEU A 15 -3.62 -12.23 -7.02
N GLY A 16 -3.78 -12.74 -5.80
CA GLY A 16 -4.25 -11.96 -4.65
C GLY A 16 -3.15 -11.52 -3.69
N ALA A 17 -1.90 -11.99 -3.84
CA ALA A 17 -0.81 -11.65 -2.93
C ALA A 17 -0.39 -10.18 -3.05
N GLY A 18 -0.12 -9.56 -1.92
CA GLY A 18 0.35 -8.18 -1.84
C GLY A 18 1.85 -8.08 -1.59
N GLU A 19 2.65 -8.92 -2.25
CA GLU A 19 4.12 -8.95 -2.10
C GLU A 19 4.82 -9.12 -3.44
N PRO A 20 6.04 -8.54 -3.59
CA PRO A 20 6.88 -8.79 -4.77
C PRO A 20 7.26 -10.27 -4.86
N ASP A 21 7.48 -10.75 -6.09
CA ASP A 21 7.98 -12.09 -6.38
C ASP A 21 9.50 -12.17 -6.55
N PHE A 22 10.18 -11.07 -6.29
CA PHE A 22 11.64 -10.99 -6.23
C PHE A 22 12.15 -11.38 -4.85
N ASP A 23 13.35 -11.94 -4.81
CA ASP A 23 14.07 -12.15 -3.55
C ASP A 23 14.66 -10.83 -3.03
N THR A 24 14.88 -10.77 -1.70
CA THR A 24 15.68 -9.70 -1.10
C THR A 24 17.08 -9.68 -1.74
N PRO A 25 17.63 -8.52 -2.16
CA PRO A 25 18.97 -8.41 -2.73
C PRO A 25 20.06 -8.98 -1.82
N ASP A 26 21.12 -9.55 -2.43
CA ASP A 26 22.17 -10.27 -1.71
C ASP A 26 22.90 -9.39 -0.71
N ASN A 27 23.28 -8.16 -1.07
CA ASN A 27 23.91 -7.21 -0.14
C ASN A 27 23.10 -7.00 1.14
N ILE A 28 21.77 -6.96 1.04
CA ILE A 28 20.86 -6.80 2.19
C ILE A 28 20.84 -8.07 3.04
N LYS A 29 20.82 -9.26 2.40
CA LYS A 29 20.92 -10.55 3.09
C LYS A 29 22.26 -10.69 3.81
N ASP A 30 23.35 -10.29 3.17
CA ASP A 30 24.71 -10.36 3.70
C ASP A 30 24.85 -9.44 4.94
N ALA A 31 24.26 -8.25 4.93
CA ALA A 31 24.22 -7.36 6.10
C ALA A 31 23.51 -8.02 7.29
N ALA A 32 22.43 -8.74 7.08
CA ALA A 32 21.74 -9.50 8.12
C ALA A 32 22.60 -10.66 8.65
N ILE A 33 23.25 -11.41 7.75
CA ILE A 33 24.16 -12.50 8.11
C ILE A 33 25.33 -11.96 8.96
N GLN A 34 25.88 -10.81 8.58
CA GLN A 34 26.95 -10.18 9.32
C GLN A 34 26.47 -9.73 10.71
N ALA A 35 25.30 -9.13 10.83
CA ALA A 35 24.70 -8.75 12.12
C ALA A 35 24.54 -9.97 13.07
N ILE A 36 24.17 -11.14 12.52
CA ILE A 36 24.11 -12.38 13.31
C ILE A 36 25.51 -12.78 13.81
N LYS A 37 26.53 -12.76 12.91
CA LYS A 37 27.90 -13.11 13.26
C LYS A 37 28.51 -12.17 14.31
N ASP A 38 28.16 -10.89 14.25
CA ASP A 38 28.61 -9.85 15.19
C ASP A 38 27.89 -9.91 16.55
N GLY A 39 26.88 -10.78 16.68
CA GLY A 39 26.10 -10.93 17.90
C GLY A 39 25.09 -9.80 18.15
N ASP A 40 24.67 -9.09 17.11
CA ASP A 40 23.62 -8.06 17.18
C ASP A 40 22.23 -8.71 17.33
N THR A 41 22.03 -9.36 18.49
CA THR A 41 20.86 -10.20 18.79
C THR A 41 20.17 -9.81 20.10
N LYS A 42 20.38 -8.59 20.57
CA LYS A 42 19.83 -8.07 21.84
C LYS A 42 18.76 -7.01 21.58
N TYR A 43 18.08 -6.58 22.64
CA TYR A 43 17.15 -5.47 22.58
C TYR A 43 17.81 -4.20 22.04
N THR A 44 17.08 -3.49 21.19
CA THR A 44 17.46 -2.16 20.71
C THR A 44 16.56 -1.08 21.33
N ALA A 45 16.76 0.18 20.98
CA ALA A 45 15.77 1.21 21.25
C ALA A 45 14.42 0.82 20.62
N VAL A 46 13.33 1.07 21.34
CA VAL A 46 11.98 0.65 20.96
C VAL A 46 11.58 1.18 19.58
N ASP A 47 11.93 2.42 19.29
CA ASP A 47 11.58 3.16 18.07
C ASP A 47 12.64 3.05 16.96
N GLY A 48 13.58 2.12 17.11
CA GLY A 48 14.61 1.82 16.11
C GLY A 48 16.03 2.17 16.53
N THR A 49 17.00 1.48 15.93
CA THR A 49 18.43 1.74 16.17
C THR A 49 18.84 3.13 15.68
N PRO A 50 19.82 3.79 16.30
CA PRO A 50 20.33 5.07 15.82
C PRO A 50 20.79 5.03 14.36
N ALA A 51 21.44 3.93 13.97
CA ALA A 51 21.91 3.73 12.59
C ALA A 51 20.73 3.72 11.59
N LEU A 52 19.66 2.98 11.88
CA LEU A 52 18.49 2.91 11.00
C LEU A 52 17.73 4.23 10.98
N LYS A 53 17.55 4.90 12.10
CA LYS A 53 16.90 6.21 12.14
C LYS A 53 17.67 7.25 11.32
N LYS A 54 19.01 7.23 11.38
CA LYS A 54 19.87 8.08 10.54
C LYS A 54 19.69 7.76 9.06
N ALA A 55 19.72 6.47 8.67
CA ALA A 55 19.51 6.05 7.27
C ALA A 55 18.13 6.50 6.74
N ILE A 56 17.08 6.42 7.57
CA ILE A 56 15.74 6.90 7.22
C ILE A 56 15.71 8.42 7.00
N VAL A 57 16.35 9.20 7.86
CA VAL A 57 16.46 10.66 7.70
C VAL A 57 17.16 11.01 6.40
N GLU A 58 18.29 10.36 6.13
CA GLU A 58 19.06 10.56 4.90
C GLU A 58 18.27 10.18 3.64
N LYS A 59 17.50 9.07 3.71
CA LYS A 59 16.59 8.66 2.64
C LYS A 59 15.53 9.72 2.36
N PHE A 60 14.84 10.22 3.38
CA PHE A 60 13.82 11.25 3.18
C PHE A 60 14.40 12.54 2.62
N LYS A 61 15.60 12.93 3.04
CA LYS A 61 16.30 14.08 2.49
C LYS A 61 16.69 13.88 1.03
N ARG A 62 17.32 12.77 0.71
CA ARG A 62 17.83 12.42 -0.63
C ARG A 62 16.69 12.31 -1.65
N GLU A 63 15.64 11.58 -1.30
CA GLU A 63 14.61 11.15 -2.25
C GLU A 63 13.37 12.05 -2.23
N ASN A 64 12.94 12.47 -1.05
CA ASN A 64 11.69 13.20 -0.88
C ASN A 64 11.88 14.69 -0.59
N LYS A 65 13.11 15.19 -0.48
CA LYS A 65 13.42 16.60 -0.13
C LYS A 65 12.79 17.01 1.21
N LEU A 66 12.76 16.09 2.17
CA LEU A 66 12.21 16.29 3.51
C LEU A 66 13.32 16.23 4.53
N ASP A 67 13.49 17.32 5.28
CA ASP A 67 14.42 17.38 6.41
C ASP A 67 13.69 16.97 7.70
N PHE A 68 14.10 15.87 8.29
CA PHE A 68 13.68 15.38 9.60
C PHE A 68 14.88 15.21 10.50
N THR A 69 14.65 15.19 11.81
CA THR A 69 15.64 14.79 12.81
C THR A 69 15.31 13.37 13.29
N THR A 70 16.29 12.66 13.86
CA THR A 70 16.11 11.27 14.29
C THR A 70 15.03 11.10 15.36
N ASP A 71 14.75 12.12 16.17
CA ASP A 71 13.64 12.14 17.12
C ASP A 71 12.25 12.36 16.50
N GLN A 72 12.21 12.62 15.20
CA GLN A 72 10.99 12.64 14.37
C GLN A 72 10.74 11.34 13.61
N VAL A 73 11.53 10.28 13.88
CA VAL A 73 11.45 9.00 13.19
C VAL A 73 11.09 7.87 14.17
N THR A 74 10.23 6.96 13.74
CA THR A 74 9.91 5.71 14.43
C THR A 74 9.99 4.53 13.48
N VAL A 75 10.47 3.39 13.98
CA VAL A 75 10.54 2.12 13.24
C VAL A 75 9.64 1.11 13.94
N GLY A 76 8.83 0.42 13.15
CA GLY A 76 7.92 -0.63 13.64
C GLY A 76 8.12 -1.96 12.90
N THR A 77 7.50 -3.00 13.43
CA THR A 77 7.49 -4.35 12.83
C THR A 77 6.59 -4.38 11.58
N GLY A 78 7.08 -3.75 10.51
CA GLY A 78 6.37 -3.49 9.27
C GLY A 78 5.48 -2.24 9.34
N GLY A 79 5.14 -1.68 8.16
CA GLY A 79 4.30 -0.48 8.06
C GLY A 79 2.93 -0.64 8.74
N LYS A 80 2.38 -1.87 8.77
CA LYS A 80 1.11 -2.14 9.46
C LYS A 80 1.17 -1.80 10.96
N GLN A 81 2.26 -2.12 11.64
CA GLN A 81 2.40 -1.76 13.04
C GLN A 81 2.51 -0.25 13.23
N VAL A 82 3.26 0.43 12.38
CA VAL A 82 3.37 1.89 12.43
C VAL A 82 1.99 2.55 12.30
N LEU A 83 1.18 2.10 11.35
CA LEU A 83 -0.18 2.60 11.14
C LEU A 83 -1.10 2.30 12.34
N TYR A 84 -1.08 1.05 12.81
CA TYR A 84 -1.86 0.62 13.97
C TYR A 84 -1.51 1.46 15.20
N ASN A 85 -0.22 1.60 15.51
CA ASN A 85 0.24 2.40 16.65
C ASN A 85 -0.12 3.87 16.52
N THR A 86 -0.11 4.42 15.29
CA THR A 86 -0.54 5.81 15.03
C THR A 86 -1.98 6.02 15.46
N PHE A 87 -2.89 5.14 15.06
CA PHE A 87 -4.30 5.26 15.42
C PHE A 87 -4.54 4.99 16.89
N MET A 88 -3.91 3.96 17.45
CA MET A 88 -4.00 3.66 18.90
C MET A 88 -3.50 4.82 19.77
N ALA A 89 -2.48 5.54 19.31
CA ALA A 89 -1.89 6.65 20.06
C ALA A 89 -2.69 7.97 19.94
N THR A 90 -3.49 8.13 18.89
CA THR A 90 -4.03 9.46 18.54
C THR A 90 -5.55 9.56 18.43
N LEU A 91 -6.26 8.43 18.29
CA LEU A 91 -7.72 8.45 18.16
C LEU A 91 -8.41 8.33 19.52
N ASN A 92 -9.46 9.10 19.68
CA ASN A 92 -10.42 8.99 20.76
C ASN A 92 -11.78 8.52 20.20
N LYS A 93 -12.65 8.05 21.09
CA LYS A 93 -14.02 7.64 20.71
C LYS A 93 -14.74 8.76 19.96
N GLY A 94 -15.14 8.45 18.72
CA GLY A 94 -15.88 9.36 17.86
C GLY A 94 -15.02 10.22 16.93
N ASP A 95 -13.70 10.20 17.03
CA ASP A 95 -12.81 10.82 16.05
C ASP A 95 -12.99 10.14 14.67
N GLU A 96 -13.09 10.94 13.62
CA GLU A 96 -13.27 10.47 12.25
C GLU A 96 -11.92 10.40 11.52
N VAL A 97 -11.73 9.32 10.77
CA VAL A 97 -10.62 9.17 9.83
C VAL A 97 -11.16 9.06 8.41
N ILE A 98 -10.83 10.02 7.56
CA ILE A 98 -11.23 10.01 6.15
C ILE A 98 -10.36 9.00 5.40
N ILE A 99 -11.03 8.04 4.76
CA ILE A 99 -10.39 6.94 4.00
C ILE A 99 -10.97 6.96 2.58
N PRO A 100 -10.20 7.40 1.56
CA PRO A 100 -10.62 7.29 0.16
C PRO A 100 -10.77 5.83 -0.25
N ALA A 101 -11.93 5.45 -0.79
CA ALA A 101 -12.17 4.12 -1.34
C ALA A 101 -12.08 4.16 -2.88
N PRO A 102 -11.41 3.18 -3.51
CA PRO A 102 -10.94 1.94 -2.91
C PRO A 102 -9.69 2.13 -2.06
N PHE A 103 -9.58 1.36 -0.97
CA PHE A 103 -8.54 1.50 0.06
C PHE A 103 -7.90 0.14 0.38
N TRP A 104 -6.70 0.15 0.96
CA TRP A 104 -6.13 -1.05 1.55
C TRP A 104 -6.99 -1.55 2.71
N VAL A 105 -7.36 -2.83 2.64
CA VAL A 105 -8.36 -3.48 3.52
C VAL A 105 -8.17 -3.24 5.02
N SER A 106 -6.93 -3.01 5.48
CA SER A 106 -6.64 -2.88 6.91
C SER A 106 -6.91 -1.47 7.47
N TYR A 107 -7.07 -0.43 6.65
CA TYR A 107 -7.27 0.92 7.18
C TYR A 107 -8.53 1.07 8.03
N PRO A 108 -9.72 0.67 7.56
CA PRO A 108 -10.93 0.81 8.37
C PRO A 108 -10.88 0.03 9.67
N ASP A 109 -10.36 -1.20 9.62
CA ASP A 109 -10.31 -2.08 10.80
C ASP A 109 -9.37 -1.53 11.88
N MET A 110 -8.21 -0.99 11.48
CA MET A 110 -7.29 -0.35 12.43
C MET A 110 -7.92 0.88 13.10
N VAL A 111 -8.70 1.67 12.35
CA VAL A 111 -9.43 2.83 12.91
C VAL A 111 -10.51 2.38 13.90
N LEU A 112 -11.25 1.32 13.58
CA LEU A 112 -12.27 0.75 14.47
C LEU A 112 -11.66 0.18 15.75
N LEU A 113 -10.55 -0.57 15.63
CA LEU A 113 -9.82 -1.13 16.78
C LEU A 113 -9.31 -0.03 17.72
N ALA A 114 -8.95 1.12 17.18
CA ALA A 114 -8.53 2.28 17.97
C ALA A 114 -9.71 3.11 18.52
N GLY A 115 -10.96 2.68 18.36
CA GLY A 115 -12.16 3.36 18.83
C GLY A 115 -12.62 4.55 17.97
N GLY A 116 -11.97 4.79 16.82
CA GLY A 116 -12.34 5.82 15.87
C GLY A 116 -13.46 5.39 14.91
N LYS A 117 -13.87 6.32 14.05
CA LYS A 117 -14.87 6.14 13.01
C LYS A 117 -14.24 6.24 11.61
N PRO A 118 -14.19 5.16 10.81
CA PRO A 118 -13.81 5.27 9.41
C PRO A 118 -14.85 6.07 8.64
N LYS A 119 -14.43 7.12 7.97
CA LYS A 119 -15.26 7.92 7.08
C LYS A 119 -14.88 7.65 5.64
N ILE A 120 -15.57 6.70 5.04
CA ILE A 120 -15.27 6.22 3.70
C ILE A 120 -15.76 7.23 2.66
N VAL A 121 -14.86 7.65 1.77
CA VAL A 121 -15.16 8.55 0.65
C VAL A 121 -14.97 7.81 -0.66
N LYS A 122 -16.03 7.48 -1.37
CA LYS A 122 -15.97 6.78 -2.66
C LYS A 122 -15.30 7.65 -3.71
N CYS A 123 -14.26 7.10 -4.34
CA CYS A 123 -13.54 7.69 -5.44
C CYS A 123 -13.83 6.88 -6.70
N ASP A 124 -14.46 7.52 -7.68
CA ASP A 124 -14.97 6.84 -8.86
C ASP A 124 -13.86 6.60 -9.89
N GLU A 125 -14.09 5.63 -10.77
CA GLU A 125 -13.19 5.31 -11.89
C GLU A 125 -12.94 6.53 -12.79
N LYS A 126 -13.96 7.37 -13.03
CA LYS A 126 -13.85 8.62 -13.80
C LYS A 126 -12.87 9.64 -13.20
N ASP A 127 -12.65 9.60 -11.88
CA ASP A 127 -11.67 10.40 -11.17
C ASP A 127 -10.34 9.65 -10.98
N GLY A 128 -10.13 8.54 -11.71
CA GLY A 128 -8.96 7.68 -11.58
C GLY A 128 -8.84 6.99 -10.22
N PHE A 129 -9.96 6.75 -9.53
CA PHE A 129 -10.03 6.22 -8.16
C PHE A 129 -9.34 7.12 -7.11
N LYS A 130 -9.21 8.41 -7.38
CA LYS A 130 -8.53 9.38 -6.53
C LYS A 130 -9.51 10.31 -5.81
N LEU A 131 -9.15 10.70 -4.60
CA LEU A 131 -9.90 11.70 -3.84
C LEU A 131 -9.72 13.08 -4.50
N THR A 132 -10.83 13.75 -4.80
CA THR A 132 -10.80 15.12 -5.31
C THR A 132 -10.95 16.14 -4.17
N ALA A 133 -10.44 17.36 -4.38
CA ALA A 133 -10.58 18.46 -3.41
C ALA A 133 -12.06 18.71 -3.02
N LYS A 134 -12.98 18.62 -4.00
CA LYS A 134 -14.43 18.78 -3.77
C LYS A 134 -14.98 17.68 -2.84
N LYS A 135 -14.58 16.41 -3.05
CA LYS A 135 -15.01 15.29 -2.20
C LYS A 135 -14.39 15.42 -0.81
N LEU A 136 -13.12 15.80 -0.71
CA LEU A 136 -12.44 16.04 0.57
C LEU A 136 -13.15 17.16 1.38
N GLN A 137 -13.42 18.30 0.76
CA GLN A 137 -14.11 19.43 1.41
C GLN A 137 -15.46 19.03 2.00
N LYS A 138 -16.22 18.19 1.29
CA LYS A 138 -17.51 17.66 1.77
C LYS A 138 -17.34 16.64 2.90
N ALA A 139 -16.26 15.92 2.93
CA ALA A 139 -16.03 14.85 3.90
C ALA A 139 -15.53 15.39 5.25
N ILE A 140 -14.80 16.50 5.27
CA ILE A 140 -14.27 17.06 6.51
C ILE A 140 -15.41 17.54 7.42
N SER A 141 -15.32 17.17 8.70
CA SER A 141 -16.21 17.60 9.78
C SER A 141 -15.40 18.09 10.98
N LYS A 142 -16.10 18.60 12.00
CA LYS A 142 -15.47 19.00 13.29
C LYS A 142 -14.80 17.80 14.01
N LYS A 143 -15.21 16.56 13.68
CA LYS A 143 -14.69 15.31 14.25
C LYS A 143 -13.54 14.69 13.44
N THR A 144 -13.24 15.24 12.27
CA THR A 144 -12.18 14.70 11.42
C THR A 144 -10.81 14.90 12.07
N LYS A 145 -10.14 13.80 12.40
CA LYS A 145 -8.82 13.77 13.00
C LYS A 145 -7.74 13.51 11.97
N TRP A 146 -7.95 12.53 11.08
CA TRP A 146 -6.97 12.10 10.08
C TRP A 146 -7.57 12.01 8.68
N LEU A 147 -6.74 12.29 7.69
CA LEU A 147 -6.91 11.88 6.29
C LEU A 147 -5.83 10.87 5.96
N ILE A 148 -6.18 9.72 5.37
CA ILE A 148 -5.22 8.77 4.80
C ILE A 148 -5.08 9.04 3.31
N LEU A 149 -3.85 9.16 2.83
CA LEU A 149 -3.49 9.17 1.42
C LEU A 149 -2.52 8.01 1.16
N ASN A 150 -2.75 7.22 0.12
CA ASN A 150 -1.86 6.15 -0.31
C ASN A 150 -1.59 6.31 -1.80
N SER A 151 -0.34 6.59 -2.16
CA SER A 151 0.07 6.89 -3.55
C SER A 151 1.49 6.39 -3.81
N PRO A 152 1.71 5.57 -4.86
CA PRO A 152 0.72 4.79 -5.60
C PRO A 152 -0.09 3.86 -4.70
N SER A 153 -1.36 3.62 -5.06
CA SER A 153 -2.35 3.04 -4.17
C SER A 153 -2.42 1.50 -4.27
N ASN A 154 -2.70 0.86 -3.15
CA ASN A 154 -3.29 -0.45 -3.08
C ASN A 154 -4.80 -0.27 -2.80
N PRO A 155 -5.74 -0.67 -3.69
CA PRO A 155 -5.61 -1.74 -4.71
C PRO A 155 -5.40 -1.28 -6.16
N THR A 156 -5.41 0.02 -6.47
CA THR A 156 -5.61 0.50 -7.84
C THR A 156 -4.33 0.76 -8.63
N GLY A 157 -3.19 0.94 -7.94
CA GLY A 157 -1.96 1.44 -8.53
C GLY A 157 -2.02 2.90 -8.99
N ALA A 158 -3.12 3.60 -8.71
CA ALA A 158 -3.28 5.01 -9.06
C ALA A 158 -2.32 5.90 -8.26
N GLY A 159 -1.64 6.81 -8.94
CA GLY A 159 -0.76 7.80 -8.34
C GLY A 159 -1.35 9.21 -8.42
N TYR A 160 -1.26 9.97 -7.34
CA TYR A 160 -1.62 11.38 -7.35
C TYR A 160 -0.51 12.20 -8.00
N THR A 161 -0.88 13.07 -8.94
CA THR A 161 0.05 14.06 -9.48
C THR A 161 0.32 15.17 -8.45
N LYS A 162 1.40 15.92 -8.64
CA LYS A 162 1.70 17.08 -7.79
C LYS A 162 0.52 18.06 -7.73
N GLU A 163 -0.08 18.37 -8.87
CA GLU A 163 -1.23 19.28 -8.97
C GLU A 163 -2.44 18.74 -8.15
N GLU A 164 -2.75 17.45 -8.25
CA GLU A 164 -3.83 16.83 -7.47
C GLU A 164 -3.55 16.93 -5.97
N ILE A 165 -2.32 16.68 -5.54
CA ILE A 165 -1.90 16.85 -4.13
C ILE A 165 -2.01 18.31 -3.69
N GLU A 166 -1.58 19.28 -4.51
CA GLU A 166 -1.71 20.70 -4.22
C GLU A 166 -3.16 21.15 -4.09
N ASN A 167 -4.06 20.57 -4.89
CA ASN A 167 -5.49 20.86 -4.79
C ASN A 167 -6.11 20.30 -3.49
N LEU A 168 -5.70 19.12 -3.04
CA LEU A 168 -6.06 18.60 -1.71
C LEU A 168 -5.47 19.47 -0.60
N ALA A 169 -4.24 19.91 -0.75
CA ALA A 169 -3.55 20.76 0.22
C ALA A 169 -4.26 22.09 0.45
N LYS A 170 -4.82 22.72 -0.58
CA LYS A 170 -5.62 23.95 -0.45
C LYS A 170 -6.80 23.76 0.50
N VAL A 171 -7.45 22.61 0.47
CA VAL A 171 -8.56 22.25 1.39
C VAL A 171 -8.02 22.03 2.80
N LEU A 172 -6.94 21.26 2.93
CA LEU A 172 -6.33 20.93 4.22
C LEU A 172 -5.77 22.16 4.94
N MET A 173 -5.19 23.12 4.21
CA MET A 173 -4.70 24.36 4.81
C MET A 173 -5.80 25.18 5.50
N LYS A 174 -7.03 25.08 5.01
CA LYS A 174 -8.21 25.70 5.65
C LYS A 174 -8.72 24.89 6.85
N ASN A 175 -8.33 23.62 6.99
CA ASN A 175 -8.78 22.69 8.02
C ASN A 175 -7.60 22.25 8.90
N LYS A 176 -7.07 23.17 9.69
CA LYS A 176 -5.79 23.04 10.42
C LYS A 176 -5.75 21.91 11.46
N LYS A 177 -6.90 21.40 11.91
CA LYS A 177 -7.01 20.31 12.91
C LYS A 177 -6.84 18.91 12.30
N VAL A 178 -6.90 18.78 10.98
CA VAL A 178 -6.80 17.48 10.30
C VAL A 178 -5.33 17.12 10.12
N TYR A 179 -4.91 16.02 10.71
CA TYR A 179 -3.63 15.38 10.44
C TYR A 179 -3.68 14.58 9.15
N ILE A 180 -2.53 14.35 8.55
CA ILE A 180 -2.40 13.64 7.28
C ILE A 180 -1.48 12.44 7.50
N LEU A 181 -1.95 11.27 7.12
CA LEU A 181 -1.15 10.07 7.04
C LEU A 181 -0.88 9.79 5.56
N SER A 182 0.37 10.00 5.14
CA SER A 182 0.83 9.71 3.78
C SER A 182 1.49 8.34 3.76
N ASP A 183 0.80 7.35 3.20
CA ASP A 183 1.33 5.99 3.02
C ASP A 183 2.01 5.90 1.65
N ASP A 184 3.33 6.09 1.66
CA ASP A 184 4.18 6.23 0.49
C ASP A 184 4.94 4.94 0.15
N ILE A 185 4.46 3.79 0.66
CA ILE A 185 5.17 2.48 0.60
C ILE A 185 5.51 2.02 -0.82
N TYR A 186 4.82 2.53 -1.84
CA TYR A 186 5.04 2.17 -3.25
C TYR A 186 5.77 3.25 -4.06
N GLU A 187 6.36 4.28 -3.44
CA GLU A 187 6.93 5.44 -4.14
C GLU A 187 7.97 5.10 -5.22
N HIS A 188 8.72 4.00 -5.05
CA HIS A 188 9.73 3.56 -6.01
C HIS A 188 9.18 2.68 -7.13
N ILE A 189 8.02 2.08 -6.96
CA ILE A 189 7.39 1.23 -7.98
C ILE A 189 6.44 2.10 -8.79
N LYS A 190 6.98 2.72 -9.82
CA LYS A 190 6.30 3.72 -10.64
C LYS A 190 6.68 3.58 -12.11
N TYR A 191 5.79 4.01 -13.01
CA TYR A 191 5.86 3.74 -14.44
C TYR A 191 5.66 5.02 -15.26
N ASP A 192 6.07 4.97 -16.54
CA ASP A 192 5.74 5.97 -17.56
C ASP A 192 6.09 7.42 -17.15
N ASN A 193 7.27 7.61 -16.55
CA ASN A 193 7.74 8.91 -16.07
C ASN A 193 6.81 9.55 -15.00
N PHE A 194 5.99 8.75 -14.32
CA PHE A 194 5.21 9.25 -13.20
C PHE A 194 6.14 9.82 -12.12
N ASN A 195 6.01 11.12 -11.87
CA ASN A 195 6.78 11.81 -10.84
C ASN A 195 6.04 11.72 -9.51
N PHE A 196 6.55 10.87 -8.61
CA PHE A 196 6.03 10.75 -7.25
C PHE A 196 6.21 12.08 -6.50
N PHE A 197 5.16 12.49 -5.79
CA PHE A 197 5.15 13.66 -4.94
C PHE A 197 4.38 13.37 -3.66
N THR A 198 5.03 13.48 -2.50
CA THR A 198 4.36 13.31 -1.21
C THR A 198 3.83 14.65 -0.68
N ILE A 199 2.66 14.62 -0.04
CA ILE A 199 2.04 15.82 0.51
C ILE A 199 2.88 16.48 1.61
N ALA A 200 3.78 15.75 2.25
CA ALA A 200 4.72 16.28 3.24
C ALA A 200 5.70 17.31 2.66
N GLN A 201 5.93 17.31 1.32
CA GLN A 201 6.75 18.31 0.65
C GLN A 201 6.11 19.71 0.64
N ILE A 202 4.83 19.82 0.96
CA ILE A 202 4.16 21.11 1.11
C ILE A 202 4.45 21.64 2.53
N SER A 203 5.33 22.62 2.65
CA SER A 203 5.88 23.11 3.92
C SER A 203 4.81 23.42 4.98
N LYS A 204 3.68 24.02 4.57
CA LYS A 204 2.55 24.35 5.47
C LYS A 204 1.81 23.12 6.03
N LEU A 205 2.05 21.92 5.49
CA LEU A 205 1.43 20.68 5.92
C LEU A 205 2.41 19.73 6.60
N LYS A 206 3.72 19.94 6.47
CA LYS A 206 4.76 19.05 7.00
C LYS A 206 4.57 18.76 8.49
N ASP A 207 4.34 19.78 9.30
CA ASP A 207 4.25 19.66 10.76
C ASP A 207 2.97 18.95 11.27
N ARG A 208 2.12 18.50 10.38
CA ARG A 208 0.93 17.67 10.69
C ARG A 208 0.74 16.53 9.71
N THR A 209 1.81 16.15 9.02
CA THR A 209 1.87 14.98 8.15
C THR A 209 2.76 13.92 8.79
N LEU A 210 2.24 12.72 8.94
CA LEU A 210 3.00 11.53 9.23
C LEU A 210 3.24 10.79 7.91
N THR A 211 4.49 10.79 7.45
CA THR A 211 4.89 10.08 6.23
C THR A 211 5.33 8.67 6.59
N MET A 212 4.56 7.67 6.17
CA MET A 212 4.85 6.26 6.40
C MET A 212 5.46 5.62 5.17
N ASN A 213 6.48 4.81 5.37
CA ASN A 213 7.15 4.04 4.34
C ASN A 213 7.74 2.74 4.93
N GLY A 214 8.54 2.01 4.18
CA GLY A 214 9.17 0.78 4.64
C GLY A 214 9.97 0.09 3.55
N VAL A 215 10.63 -0.99 3.94
CA VAL A 215 11.48 -1.77 3.01
C VAL A 215 10.73 -2.95 2.37
N SER A 216 9.47 -3.17 2.74
CA SER A 216 8.72 -4.37 2.33
C SER A 216 8.54 -4.53 0.83
N LYS A 217 8.33 -3.42 0.08
CA LYS A 217 7.91 -3.50 -1.32
C LYS A 217 9.07 -3.33 -2.28
N SER A 218 9.69 -2.17 -2.31
CA SER A 218 10.77 -1.87 -3.25
C SER A 218 12.00 -2.76 -3.05
N TYR A 219 12.25 -3.15 -1.80
CA TYR A 219 13.41 -3.99 -1.43
C TYR A 219 13.08 -5.48 -1.31
N ALA A 220 11.84 -5.90 -1.63
CA ALA A 220 11.38 -7.29 -1.48
C ALA A 220 11.65 -7.88 -0.09
N MET A 221 11.30 -7.12 0.94
CA MET A 221 11.57 -7.45 2.35
C MET A 221 10.28 -7.63 3.16
N THR A 222 9.23 -8.20 2.59
CA THR A 222 7.95 -8.37 3.30
C THR A 222 8.08 -9.22 4.56
N GLY A 223 8.89 -10.28 4.51
CA GLY A 223 9.15 -11.18 5.64
C GLY A 223 10.05 -10.59 6.73
N TRP A 224 10.85 -9.57 6.44
CA TRP A 224 11.77 -8.94 7.39
C TRP A 224 11.06 -8.03 8.40
N ARG A 225 9.85 -7.61 8.12
CA ARG A 225 8.99 -6.84 9.01
C ARG A 225 9.60 -5.52 9.49
N ILE A 226 10.05 -4.67 8.57
CA ILE A 226 10.50 -3.29 8.86
C ILE A 226 9.66 -2.29 8.09
N GLY A 227 9.01 -1.40 8.83
CA GLY A 227 8.34 -0.20 8.35
C GLY A 227 8.71 0.98 9.24
N TYR A 228 8.58 2.18 8.73
CA TYR A 228 8.95 3.38 9.47
C TYR A 228 8.05 4.55 9.12
N ALA A 229 8.04 5.55 9.98
CA ALA A 229 7.41 6.84 9.69
C ALA A 229 8.26 7.99 10.20
N ALA A 230 8.08 9.15 9.55
CA ALA A 230 8.61 10.41 10.02
C ALA A 230 7.50 11.46 10.09
N GLY A 231 7.55 12.34 11.11
CA GLY A 231 6.52 13.35 11.31
C GLY A 231 6.65 14.15 12.61
N PRO A 232 5.55 14.69 13.12
CA PRO A 232 5.55 15.49 14.35
C PRO A 232 6.09 14.72 15.54
N LYS A 233 7.00 15.33 16.32
CA LYS A 233 7.70 14.69 17.45
C LYS A 233 6.77 14.13 18.54
N ASP A 234 5.70 14.81 18.84
CA ASP A 234 4.70 14.39 19.82
C ASP A 234 3.93 13.15 19.37
N ILE A 235 3.58 13.05 18.07
CA ILE A 235 2.99 11.84 17.50
C ILE A 235 3.99 10.69 17.51
N ILE A 236 5.24 10.93 17.11
CA ILE A 236 6.30 9.90 17.16
C ILE A 236 6.52 9.37 18.59
N LYS A 237 6.58 10.27 19.58
CA LYS A 237 6.68 9.87 21.00
C LYS A 237 5.47 9.05 21.45
N ALA A 238 4.26 9.43 21.04
CA ALA A 238 3.04 8.69 21.40
C ALA A 238 3.01 7.29 20.76
N ILE A 239 3.43 7.15 19.51
CA ILE A 239 3.61 5.85 18.84
C ILE A 239 4.62 4.98 19.61
N GLY A 240 5.76 5.54 20.01
CA GLY A 240 6.78 4.84 20.80
C GLY A 240 6.25 4.32 22.14
N LYS A 241 5.37 5.07 22.81
CA LYS A 241 4.71 4.62 24.05
C LYS A 241 3.84 3.38 23.83
N ILE A 242 3.04 3.37 22.76
CA ILE A 242 2.21 2.20 22.40
C ILE A 242 3.12 1.00 22.07
N GLN A 243 4.18 1.22 21.29
CA GLN A 243 5.11 0.16 20.90
C GLN A 243 5.85 -0.44 22.11
N SER A 244 6.27 0.39 23.06
CA SER A 244 6.97 -0.07 24.26
C SER A 244 6.12 -0.99 25.16
N GLN A 245 4.79 -0.85 25.09
CA GLN A 245 3.84 -1.66 25.87
C GLN A 245 3.22 -2.81 25.08
N SER A 246 3.63 -3.00 23.82
CA SER A 246 3.10 -4.08 22.96
C SER A 246 4.19 -5.03 22.49
N THR A 247 4.98 -4.65 21.49
CA THR A 247 5.97 -5.54 20.84
C THR A 247 7.40 -5.26 21.24
N SER A 248 7.70 -4.13 21.90
CA SER A 248 9.05 -3.61 22.07
C SER A 248 9.69 -3.27 20.70
N ASN A 249 11.02 -3.35 20.58
CA ASN A 249 11.72 -3.02 19.34
C ASN A 249 11.50 -4.04 18.22
N PRO A 250 11.59 -3.64 16.94
CA PRO A 250 11.72 -4.58 15.84
C PRO A 250 13.00 -5.41 15.93
N SER A 251 13.05 -6.53 15.19
CA SER A 251 14.25 -7.39 15.13
C SER A 251 15.51 -6.58 14.81
N SER A 252 16.56 -6.71 15.64
CA SER A 252 17.85 -6.04 15.43
C SER A 252 18.49 -6.42 14.09
N ILE A 253 18.45 -7.71 13.75
CA ILE A 253 18.96 -8.26 12.50
C ILE A 253 18.23 -7.65 11.29
N SER A 254 16.90 -7.55 11.36
CA SER A 254 16.11 -6.92 10.32
C SER A 254 16.38 -5.42 10.21
N GLN A 255 16.68 -4.76 11.31
CA GLN A 255 17.06 -3.35 11.31
C GLN A 255 18.43 -3.15 10.64
N ALA A 256 19.42 -4.00 10.91
CA ALA A 256 20.71 -3.97 10.24
C ALA A 256 20.58 -4.16 8.72
N ALA A 257 19.76 -5.14 8.29
CA ALA A 257 19.44 -5.33 6.88
C ALA A 257 18.75 -4.11 6.27
N ALA A 258 17.87 -3.43 7.01
CA ALA A 258 17.18 -2.23 6.53
C ALA A 258 18.12 -1.02 6.38
N VAL A 259 19.18 -0.91 7.21
CA VAL A 259 20.24 0.09 7.04
C VAL A 259 20.91 -0.08 5.68
N GLU A 260 21.31 -1.31 5.36
CA GLU A 260 21.90 -1.62 4.05
C GLU A 260 20.92 -1.37 2.90
N ALA A 261 19.65 -1.76 3.06
CA ALA A 261 18.61 -1.48 2.08
C ALA A 261 18.50 0.00 1.71
N LEU A 262 18.61 0.90 2.70
CA LEU A 262 18.45 2.34 2.49
C LEU A 262 19.74 3.04 2.04
N ASN A 263 20.91 2.52 2.41
CA ASN A 263 22.20 3.16 2.16
C ASN A 263 23.00 2.48 1.04
N GLY A 264 22.74 1.21 0.76
CA GLY A 264 23.42 0.42 -0.27
C GLY A 264 22.97 0.77 -1.69
N SER A 265 23.41 -0.04 -2.69
CA SER A 265 23.01 0.15 -4.09
C SER A 265 21.48 0.10 -4.24
N GLN A 266 20.96 0.97 -5.09
CA GLN A 266 19.55 1.06 -5.46
C GLN A 266 19.30 0.61 -6.92
N ASP A 267 20.29 0.07 -7.62
CA ASP A 267 20.25 -0.22 -9.06
C ASP A 267 19.14 -1.21 -9.41
N PHE A 268 18.91 -2.20 -8.56
CA PHE A 268 17.86 -3.21 -8.73
C PHE A 268 16.43 -2.61 -8.74
N ILE A 269 16.22 -1.43 -8.20
CA ILE A 269 14.87 -0.81 -8.12
C ILE A 269 14.36 -0.50 -9.52
N GLN A 270 15.20 0.08 -10.39
CA GLN A 270 14.79 0.39 -11.75
C GLN A 270 14.53 -0.87 -12.56
N GLU A 271 15.41 -1.88 -12.50
CA GLU A 271 15.24 -3.16 -13.17
C GLU A 271 13.91 -3.84 -12.79
N ARG A 272 13.60 -3.87 -11.49
CA ARG A 272 12.36 -4.46 -10.98
C ARG A 272 11.12 -3.64 -11.39
N SER A 273 11.25 -2.33 -11.42
CA SER A 273 10.18 -1.44 -11.88
C SER A 273 9.87 -1.66 -13.36
N ASP A 274 10.91 -1.87 -14.19
CA ASP A 274 10.76 -2.17 -15.61
C ASP A 274 10.09 -3.53 -15.84
N ALA A 275 10.47 -4.55 -15.07
CA ALA A 275 9.83 -5.85 -15.09
C ALA A 275 8.34 -5.77 -14.67
N PHE A 276 8.02 -4.98 -13.65
CA PHE A 276 6.63 -4.74 -13.28
C PHE A 276 5.86 -3.95 -14.33
N LYS A 277 6.48 -3.01 -15.02
CA LYS A 277 5.88 -2.26 -16.12
C LYS A 277 5.47 -3.18 -17.27
N GLU A 278 6.35 -4.08 -17.70
CA GLU A 278 6.07 -5.08 -18.74
C GLU A 278 4.84 -5.93 -18.36
N ARG A 279 4.82 -6.44 -17.12
CA ARG A 279 3.70 -7.23 -16.60
C ARG A 279 2.40 -6.44 -16.54
N ARG A 280 2.45 -5.18 -16.09
CA ARG A 280 1.31 -4.27 -16.09
C ARG A 280 0.73 -4.08 -17.48
N ASP A 281 1.57 -3.74 -18.44
CA ASP A 281 1.14 -3.45 -19.82
C ASP A 281 0.46 -4.67 -20.45
N PHE A 282 1.05 -5.86 -20.24
CA PHE A 282 0.45 -7.11 -20.67
C PHE A 282 -0.91 -7.37 -20.01
N VAL A 283 -1.00 -7.24 -18.69
CA VAL A 283 -2.25 -7.53 -17.94
C VAL A 283 -3.34 -6.54 -18.31
N VAL A 284 -3.04 -5.23 -18.40
CA VAL A 284 -4.01 -4.19 -18.79
C VAL A 284 -4.54 -4.43 -20.20
N SER A 285 -3.65 -4.68 -21.15
CA SER A 285 -4.04 -4.99 -22.54
C SER A 285 -4.92 -6.24 -22.61
N SER A 286 -4.51 -7.31 -21.94
CA SER A 286 -5.27 -8.56 -21.89
C SER A 286 -6.67 -8.36 -21.32
N LEU A 287 -6.81 -7.68 -20.18
CA LEU A 287 -8.10 -7.42 -19.54
C LEU A 287 -9.01 -6.56 -20.41
N ASN A 288 -8.49 -5.51 -21.04
CA ASN A 288 -9.27 -4.64 -21.92
C ASN A 288 -9.70 -5.33 -23.24
N SER A 289 -9.09 -6.45 -23.60
CA SER A 289 -9.55 -7.30 -24.71
C SER A 289 -10.76 -8.18 -24.36
N ILE A 290 -11.16 -8.25 -23.09
CA ILE A 290 -12.25 -9.10 -22.61
C ILE A 290 -13.55 -8.29 -22.60
N LYS A 291 -14.57 -8.75 -23.33
CA LYS A 291 -15.89 -8.10 -23.35
C LYS A 291 -16.48 -8.05 -21.94
N GLY A 292 -16.84 -6.86 -21.51
CA GLY A 292 -17.45 -6.64 -20.18
C GLY A 292 -16.46 -6.31 -19.06
N ILE A 293 -15.17 -6.37 -19.32
CA ILE A 293 -14.10 -5.90 -18.41
C ILE A 293 -13.58 -4.56 -18.93
N SER A 294 -13.24 -3.66 -18.02
CA SER A 294 -12.46 -2.45 -18.27
C SER A 294 -11.44 -2.25 -17.19
N CYS A 295 -10.24 -1.82 -17.55
CA CYS A 295 -9.12 -1.64 -16.63
C CYS A 295 -8.37 -0.36 -16.96
N LEU A 296 -8.25 0.56 -16.00
CA LEU A 296 -7.37 1.71 -16.10
C LEU A 296 -5.91 1.27 -15.99
N THR A 297 -5.02 2.00 -16.68
CA THR A 297 -3.58 1.77 -16.57
C THR A 297 -3.05 2.44 -15.30
N PRO A 298 -2.48 1.69 -14.34
CA PRO A 298 -1.97 2.27 -13.11
C PRO A 298 -0.64 3.01 -13.30
N ASN A 299 -0.39 4.00 -12.45
CA ASN A 299 0.85 4.76 -12.43
C ASN A 299 1.98 4.07 -11.65
N GLY A 300 1.63 3.13 -10.76
CA GLY A 300 2.62 2.46 -9.91
C GLY A 300 2.03 1.28 -9.13
N ALA A 301 2.76 0.84 -8.10
CA ALA A 301 2.53 -0.41 -7.37
C ALA A 301 2.56 -1.63 -8.32
N PHE A 302 2.01 -2.76 -7.92
CA PHE A 302 1.95 -3.96 -8.78
C PHE A 302 0.53 -4.55 -8.79
N TYR A 303 -0.47 -3.66 -8.87
CA TYR A 303 -1.89 -4.00 -8.90
C TYR A 303 -2.61 -3.34 -10.05
N VAL A 304 -3.62 -4.04 -10.57
CA VAL A 304 -4.70 -3.46 -11.37
C VAL A 304 -6.04 -3.70 -10.70
N PHE A 305 -7.01 -2.81 -10.99
CA PHE A 305 -8.34 -2.83 -10.37
C PHE A 305 -9.44 -2.76 -11.44
N PRO A 306 -9.58 -3.84 -12.24
CA PRO A 306 -10.54 -3.88 -13.35
C PRO A 306 -11.98 -3.91 -12.86
N SER A 307 -12.87 -3.31 -13.66
CA SER A 307 -14.31 -3.36 -13.49
C SER A 307 -14.88 -4.64 -14.08
N CYS A 308 -15.73 -5.34 -13.32
CA CYS A 308 -16.56 -6.44 -13.80
C CYS A 308 -18.06 -6.10 -13.83
N LYS A 309 -18.43 -4.83 -13.66
CA LYS A 309 -19.82 -4.37 -13.54
C LYS A 309 -20.71 -4.84 -14.69
N LYS A 310 -20.20 -4.83 -15.92
CA LYS A 310 -20.96 -5.27 -17.10
C LYS A 310 -21.19 -6.79 -17.16
N LEU A 311 -20.46 -7.54 -16.34
CA LEU A 311 -20.62 -8.99 -16.18
C LEU A 311 -21.49 -9.35 -14.97
N LEU A 312 -22.04 -8.37 -14.26
CA LEU A 312 -22.98 -8.57 -13.17
C LEU A 312 -24.40 -8.30 -13.63
N GLY A 313 -25.37 -9.10 -13.16
CA GLY A 313 -26.79 -8.89 -13.45
C GLY A 313 -27.57 -10.15 -13.75
N LYS A 314 -28.81 -10.00 -14.18
CA LYS A 314 -29.76 -11.11 -14.41
C LYS A 314 -29.28 -12.09 -15.48
N LYS A 315 -28.67 -11.59 -16.57
CA LYS A 315 -28.21 -12.42 -17.70
C LYS A 315 -27.12 -13.40 -17.26
N THR A 316 -26.14 -12.94 -16.48
CA THR A 316 -25.02 -13.76 -16.03
C THR A 316 -25.31 -14.54 -14.74
N LYS A 317 -26.44 -14.23 -14.07
CA LYS A 317 -26.82 -14.74 -12.75
C LYS A 317 -25.77 -14.44 -11.66
N LEU A 318 -24.89 -13.45 -11.88
CA LEU A 318 -23.94 -12.95 -10.90
C LEU A 318 -24.43 -11.60 -10.37
N LYS A 319 -24.65 -11.49 -9.06
CA LYS A 319 -25.19 -10.26 -8.46
C LYS A 319 -24.08 -9.35 -7.96
N THR A 320 -22.96 -9.92 -7.51
CA THR A 320 -21.89 -9.21 -6.83
C THR A 320 -20.49 -9.56 -7.39
N ASP A 321 -19.52 -8.70 -7.17
CA ASP A 321 -18.10 -8.96 -7.43
C ASP A 321 -17.56 -10.12 -6.59
N THR A 322 -18.11 -10.37 -5.40
CA THR A 322 -17.78 -11.54 -4.59
C THR A 322 -18.19 -12.85 -5.29
N GLU A 323 -19.41 -12.91 -5.82
CA GLU A 323 -19.87 -14.07 -6.59
C GLU A 323 -19.04 -14.25 -7.88
N PHE A 324 -18.66 -13.14 -8.54
CA PHE A 324 -17.80 -13.20 -9.71
C PHE A 324 -16.44 -13.82 -9.37
N VAL A 325 -15.77 -13.35 -8.33
CA VAL A 325 -14.45 -13.83 -7.89
C VAL A 325 -14.51 -15.29 -7.41
N GLU A 326 -15.57 -15.66 -6.71
CA GLU A 326 -15.76 -17.05 -6.26
C GLU A 326 -15.95 -18.01 -7.43
N LYS A 327 -16.77 -17.63 -8.43
CA LYS A 327 -16.97 -18.46 -9.64
C LYS A 327 -15.72 -18.50 -10.51
N LEU A 328 -14.98 -17.40 -10.62
CA LEU A 328 -13.70 -17.37 -11.32
C LEU A 328 -12.72 -18.37 -10.69
N LEU A 329 -12.64 -18.41 -9.35
CA LEU A 329 -11.80 -19.38 -8.65
C LEU A 329 -12.26 -20.81 -8.90
N GLN A 330 -13.57 -21.08 -8.82
CA GLN A 330 -14.13 -22.43 -8.95
C GLN A 330 -14.03 -22.99 -10.38
N LYS A 331 -14.27 -22.15 -11.40
CA LYS A 331 -14.38 -22.56 -12.80
C LYS A 331 -13.08 -22.42 -13.59
N ALA A 332 -12.26 -21.43 -13.24
CA ALA A 332 -11.03 -21.11 -13.95
C ALA A 332 -9.75 -21.33 -13.14
N ASN A 333 -9.86 -21.69 -11.86
CA ASN A 333 -8.73 -21.84 -10.94
C ASN A 333 -7.83 -20.60 -10.87
N VAL A 334 -8.42 -19.38 -10.93
CA VAL A 334 -7.71 -18.13 -10.75
C VAL A 334 -8.24 -17.42 -9.52
N ALA A 335 -7.36 -17.14 -8.57
CA ALA A 335 -7.69 -16.48 -7.31
C ALA A 335 -7.31 -14.98 -7.38
N VAL A 336 -8.30 -14.12 -7.32
CA VAL A 336 -8.19 -12.65 -7.24
C VAL A 336 -8.94 -12.14 -6.01
N VAL A 337 -8.95 -10.82 -5.76
CA VAL A 337 -9.64 -10.27 -4.57
C VAL A 337 -10.77 -9.35 -5.03
N GLN A 338 -11.98 -9.57 -4.49
CA GLN A 338 -13.16 -8.76 -4.79
C GLN A 338 -12.99 -7.29 -4.40
N GLY A 339 -13.55 -6.38 -5.19
CA GLY A 339 -13.48 -4.94 -4.97
C GLY A 339 -14.23 -4.47 -3.73
N SER A 340 -15.29 -5.17 -3.35
CA SER A 340 -16.04 -4.93 -2.10
C SER A 340 -15.16 -4.98 -0.85
N ALA A 341 -14.11 -5.84 -0.83
CA ALA A 341 -13.14 -5.88 0.27
C ALA A 341 -12.31 -4.58 0.39
N PHE A 342 -12.20 -3.81 -0.69
CA PHE A 342 -11.52 -2.52 -0.73
C PHE A 342 -12.52 -1.33 -0.67
N GLY A 343 -13.78 -1.60 -0.30
CA GLY A 343 -14.83 -0.59 -0.17
C GLY A 343 -15.43 -0.10 -1.49
N LEU A 344 -15.15 -0.74 -2.62
CA LEU A 344 -15.71 -0.37 -3.94
C LEU A 344 -16.20 -1.60 -4.71
N PRO A 345 -17.49 -1.99 -4.58
CA PRO A 345 -18.07 -3.12 -5.28
C PRO A 345 -18.11 -2.97 -6.80
N GLY A 346 -18.14 -4.09 -7.51
CA GLY A 346 -18.19 -4.16 -8.99
C GLY A 346 -16.82 -4.14 -9.66
N TYR A 347 -15.76 -4.33 -8.88
CA TYR A 347 -14.37 -4.44 -9.31
C TYR A 347 -13.69 -5.65 -8.69
N PHE A 348 -12.45 -5.92 -9.12
CA PHE A 348 -11.59 -6.90 -8.45
C PHE A 348 -10.13 -6.49 -8.59
N ARG A 349 -9.31 -6.86 -7.61
CA ARG A 349 -7.86 -6.59 -7.65
C ARG A 349 -7.10 -7.79 -8.18
N ILE A 350 -6.21 -7.55 -9.13
CA ILE A 350 -5.16 -8.46 -9.57
C ILE A 350 -3.80 -7.90 -9.14
N SER A 351 -2.99 -8.73 -8.48
CA SER A 351 -1.55 -8.50 -8.33
C SER A 351 -0.83 -9.14 -9.50
N TYR A 352 0.01 -8.37 -10.19
CA TYR A 352 0.88 -8.91 -11.26
C TYR A 352 2.33 -9.17 -10.80
N ALA A 353 2.54 -9.21 -9.48
CA ALA A 353 3.81 -9.64 -8.88
C ALA A 353 3.94 -11.18 -8.95
N THR A 354 4.10 -11.69 -10.16
CA THR A 354 4.36 -13.09 -10.48
C THR A 354 4.92 -13.23 -11.90
N SER A 355 5.39 -14.43 -12.30
CA SER A 355 6.02 -14.62 -13.60
C SER A 355 5.08 -14.38 -14.79
N MET A 356 5.62 -13.90 -15.91
CA MET A 356 4.88 -13.71 -17.17
C MET A 356 4.18 -14.99 -17.62
N LYS A 357 4.78 -16.18 -17.42
CA LYS A 357 4.17 -17.47 -17.72
C LYS A 357 2.84 -17.65 -16.96
N LYS A 358 2.83 -17.35 -15.65
CA LYS A 358 1.61 -17.43 -14.82
C LYS A 358 0.60 -16.37 -15.20
N LEU A 359 1.03 -15.16 -15.53
CA LEU A 359 0.14 -14.08 -15.99
C LEU A 359 -0.53 -14.43 -17.31
N ASN A 360 0.22 -14.94 -18.30
CA ASN A 360 -0.32 -15.39 -19.57
C ASN A 360 -1.43 -16.44 -19.38
N GLU A 361 -1.15 -17.47 -18.59
CA GLU A 361 -2.14 -18.52 -18.32
C GLU A 361 -3.35 -18.01 -17.56
N ALA A 362 -3.15 -17.13 -16.57
CA ALA A 362 -4.25 -16.53 -15.83
C ALA A 362 -5.14 -15.66 -16.71
N MET A 363 -4.58 -14.81 -17.57
CA MET A 363 -5.36 -13.97 -18.50
C MET A 363 -6.15 -14.81 -19.48
N LYS A 364 -5.58 -15.91 -20.01
CA LYS A 364 -6.27 -16.87 -20.85
C LYS A 364 -7.49 -17.48 -20.12
N ARG A 365 -7.30 -17.95 -18.89
CA ARG A 365 -8.36 -18.55 -18.07
C ARG A 365 -9.46 -17.53 -17.73
N ILE A 366 -9.11 -16.30 -17.39
CA ILE A 366 -10.07 -15.21 -17.14
C ILE A 366 -10.89 -14.93 -18.39
N LYS A 367 -10.25 -14.83 -19.56
CA LYS A 367 -10.94 -14.59 -20.85
C LYS A 367 -11.93 -15.68 -21.17
N ILE A 368 -11.52 -16.96 -21.06
CA ILE A 368 -12.41 -18.10 -21.29
C ILE A 368 -13.61 -18.05 -20.33
N PHE A 369 -13.38 -17.82 -19.05
CA PHE A 369 -14.43 -17.71 -18.04
C PHE A 369 -15.42 -16.57 -18.37
N CYS A 370 -14.91 -15.37 -18.65
CA CYS A 370 -15.76 -14.23 -18.98
C CYS A 370 -16.60 -14.46 -20.25
N ASN A 371 -16.06 -15.16 -21.25
CA ASN A 371 -16.81 -15.52 -22.45
C ASN A 371 -17.98 -16.48 -22.19
N THR A 372 -17.92 -17.30 -21.13
CA THR A 372 -19.05 -18.14 -20.71
C THR A 372 -20.18 -17.36 -20.03
N LEU A 373 -19.93 -16.11 -19.67
CA LEU A 373 -20.91 -15.22 -19.02
C LEU A 373 -21.60 -14.26 -19.99
N ALA A 374 -21.06 -14.10 -21.20
CA ALA A 374 -21.47 -13.06 -22.18
C ALA A 374 -22.77 -13.39 -22.98
#